data_6ba4212ba99c3a83cd11eb4e289bcb26
#
_entry.id   6ba4212ba99c3a83cd11eb4e289bcb26
#
_cell.length_a   1.000
_cell.length_b   1.000
_cell.length_c   1.000
_cell.angle_alpha   90.00
_cell.angle_beta   90.00
_cell.angle_gamma   90.00
#
_symmetry.space_group_name_H-M   'P 1'
#
loop_
_entity.id
_entity.type
_entity.pdbx_description
1 polymer ?
#
loop_
_entity_poly.entity_id
_entity_poly.type
_entity_poly.pdbx_seq_one_letter_code
_entity_poly.pdbx_strand_id
1 'polypeptide(L)'
;PRETIEHILDVARRAPSGTNTQPWKVYVLQNAARDELVAKVCAAHEAIYANPALAAEYREEYDYYPEKWVSPYIDRRRENGWGLYGLLGIQKGEKDKMHAQHQRNFKLFDAPVGLMFTLDRVMGRGSLV
;
A
#
# COMPACT_ATOMS: atom_id res chain seq x y z
N PRO A 1 -16.15 -12.49 -9.70
CA PRO A 1 -17.56 -12.11 -9.89
C PRO A 1 -17.95 -11.02 -8.88
N ARG A 2 -18.95 -10.20 -9.22
CA ARG A 2 -19.44 -9.11 -8.38
C ARG A 2 -19.97 -9.63 -7.04
N GLU A 3 -20.69 -10.73 -7.07
CA GLU A 3 -21.27 -11.38 -5.89
C GLU A 3 -20.20 -11.77 -4.86
N THR A 4 -19.03 -12.20 -5.30
CA THR A 4 -17.91 -12.54 -4.41
C THR A 4 -17.41 -11.32 -3.68
N ILE A 5 -17.29 -10.18 -4.37
CA ILE A 5 -16.82 -8.92 -3.77
C ILE A 5 -17.87 -8.41 -2.78
N GLU A 6 -19.14 -8.43 -3.16
CA GLU A 6 -20.25 -8.02 -2.30
C GLU A 6 -20.31 -8.88 -1.03
N HIS A 7 -20.11 -10.19 -1.16
CA HIS A 7 -20.06 -11.09 0.00
C HIS A 7 -18.87 -10.77 0.93
N ILE A 8 -17.67 -10.55 0.37
CA ILE A 8 -16.49 -10.15 1.15
C ILE A 8 -16.77 -8.87 1.92
N LEU A 9 -17.35 -7.86 1.26
CA LEU A 9 -17.67 -6.59 1.89
C LEU A 9 -18.81 -6.70 2.93
N ASP A 10 -19.77 -7.58 2.71
CA ASP A 10 -20.84 -7.86 3.69
C ASP A 10 -20.28 -8.48 4.98
N VAL A 11 -19.29 -9.35 4.88
CA VAL A 11 -18.58 -9.87 6.05
C VAL A 11 -17.72 -8.78 6.68
N ALA A 12 -16.93 -8.04 5.88
CA ALA A 12 -16.01 -7.02 6.35
C ALA A 12 -16.71 -5.86 7.09
N ARG A 13 -17.91 -5.47 6.67
CA ARG A 13 -18.69 -4.38 7.32
C ARG A 13 -19.05 -4.65 8.79
N ARG A 14 -18.87 -5.89 9.25
CA ARG A 14 -19.08 -6.28 10.65
C ARG A 14 -17.86 -6.03 11.54
N ALA A 15 -16.75 -5.54 10.97
CA ALA A 15 -15.57 -5.19 11.75
C ALA A 15 -15.93 -4.13 12.81
N PRO A 16 -15.36 -4.22 14.03
CA PRO A 16 -15.58 -3.22 15.05
C PRO A 16 -14.96 -1.88 14.67
N SER A 17 -15.53 -0.80 15.17
CA SER A 17 -14.96 0.53 15.08
C SER A 17 -15.12 1.28 16.39
N GLY A 18 -14.32 2.32 16.62
CA GLY A 18 -14.40 3.16 17.82
C GLY A 18 -15.84 3.69 17.99
N THR A 19 -16.46 3.40 19.13
CA THR A 19 -17.88 3.73 19.42
C THR A 19 -18.89 3.29 18.34
N ASN A 20 -18.52 2.32 17.53
CA ASN A 20 -19.30 1.79 16.40
C ASN A 20 -19.69 2.86 15.36
N THR A 21 -18.80 3.81 15.11
CA THR A 21 -19.06 4.90 14.15
C THR A 21 -19.02 4.45 12.69
N GLN A 22 -18.39 3.31 12.39
CA GLN A 22 -18.29 2.72 11.04
C GLN A 22 -17.89 3.75 9.97
N PRO A 23 -16.76 4.45 10.11
CA PRO A 23 -16.45 5.67 9.36
C PRO A 23 -15.93 5.43 7.96
N TRP A 24 -15.66 4.20 7.58
CA TRP A 24 -15.03 3.86 6.32
C TRP A 24 -15.98 3.90 5.14
N LYS A 25 -15.45 4.33 3.99
CA LYS A 25 -16.03 4.15 2.67
C LYS A 25 -15.11 3.25 1.85
N VAL A 26 -15.68 2.33 1.08
CA VAL A 26 -14.91 1.40 0.28
C VAL A 26 -15.18 1.66 -1.21
N TYR A 27 -14.12 1.92 -1.96
CA TYR A 27 -14.16 2.01 -3.40
C TYR A 27 -13.63 0.71 -4.00
N VAL A 28 -14.44 0.07 -4.84
CA VAL A 28 -14.05 -1.13 -5.56
C VAL A 28 -13.52 -0.71 -6.93
N LEU A 29 -12.24 -0.97 -7.16
CA LEU A 29 -11.55 -0.61 -8.38
C LEU A 29 -11.33 -1.86 -9.23
N GLN A 30 -11.83 -1.84 -10.46
CA GLN A 30 -11.64 -2.93 -11.44
C GLN A 30 -11.60 -2.38 -12.85
N ASN A 31 -11.10 -3.15 -13.80
CA ASN A 31 -11.02 -2.79 -15.21
C ASN A 31 -10.35 -1.41 -15.40
N ALA A 32 -10.89 -0.54 -16.25
CA ALA A 32 -10.32 0.75 -16.59
C ALA A 32 -10.04 1.66 -15.38
N ALA A 33 -10.91 1.68 -14.36
CA ALA A 33 -10.70 2.51 -13.17
C ALA A 33 -9.49 2.04 -12.34
N ARG A 34 -9.29 0.72 -12.22
CA ARG A 34 -8.10 0.14 -11.60
C ARG A 34 -6.85 0.48 -12.40
N ASP A 35 -6.90 0.27 -13.71
CA ASP A 35 -5.75 0.44 -14.59
C ASP A 35 -5.31 1.91 -14.67
N GLU A 36 -6.25 2.85 -14.67
CA GLU A 36 -5.97 4.28 -14.62
C GLU A 36 -5.28 4.68 -13.32
N LEU A 37 -5.76 4.19 -12.15
CA LEU A 37 -5.12 4.45 -10.87
C LEU A 37 -3.70 3.88 -10.85
N VAL A 38 -3.54 2.63 -11.25
CA VAL A 38 -2.22 1.95 -11.31
C VAL A 38 -1.26 2.74 -12.19
N ALA A 39 -1.70 3.17 -13.38
CA ALA A 39 -0.85 3.94 -14.29
C ALA A 39 -0.38 5.26 -13.66
N LYS A 40 -1.28 6.00 -13.01
CA LYS A 40 -0.95 7.28 -12.35
C LYS A 40 0.04 7.10 -11.20
N VAL A 41 -0.21 6.10 -10.33
CA VAL A 41 0.66 5.86 -9.17
C VAL A 41 2.02 5.32 -9.60
N CYS A 42 2.07 4.42 -10.58
CA CYS A 42 3.34 3.94 -11.13
C CYS A 42 4.14 5.05 -11.80
N ALA A 43 3.50 5.96 -12.52
CA ALA A 43 4.17 7.11 -13.12
C ALA A 43 4.79 8.04 -12.07
N ALA A 44 4.08 8.32 -10.96
CA ALA A 44 4.61 9.09 -9.84
C ALA A 44 5.80 8.37 -9.19
N HIS A 45 5.72 7.06 -8.96
CA HIS A 45 6.80 6.25 -8.40
C HIS A 45 8.06 6.26 -9.29
N GLU A 46 7.91 6.16 -10.61
CA GLU A 46 9.01 6.28 -11.57
C GLU A 46 9.62 7.69 -11.56
N ALA A 47 8.79 8.73 -11.51
CA ALA A 47 9.27 10.10 -11.46
C ALA A 47 10.11 10.37 -10.22
N ILE A 48 9.70 9.87 -9.05
CA ILE A 48 10.47 9.96 -7.80
C ILE A 48 11.79 9.18 -7.90
N TYR A 49 11.77 8.01 -8.52
CA TYR A 49 13.00 7.21 -8.71
C TYR A 49 14.02 7.94 -9.59
N ALA A 50 13.54 8.56 -10.66
CA ALA A 50 14.39 9.35 -11.56
C ALA A 50 14.86 10.68 -10.93
N ASN A 51 14.01 11.31 -10.11
CA ASN A 51 14.31 12.57 -9.43
C ASN A 51 13.82 12.54 -7.96
N PRO A 52 14.68 12.14 -7.01
CA PRO A 52 14.33 12.04 -5.60
C PRO A 52 13.81 13.34 -4.94
N ALA A 53 14.08 14.50 -5.53
CA ALA A 53 13.56 15.77 -5.00
C ALA A 53 12.03 15.84 -5.05
N LEU A 54 11.39 15.10 -5.96
CA LEU A 54 9.93 15.02 -6.05
C LEU A 54 9.28 14.28 -4.89
N ALA A 55 10.04 13.53 -4.10
CA ALA A 55 9.50 12.81 -2.93
C ALA A 55 8.79 13.74 -1.93
N ALA A 56 9.20 15.01 -1.86
CA ALA A 56 8.56 16.00 -0.98
C ALA A 56 7.09 16.29 -1.35
N GLU A 57 6.72 16.12 -2.63
CA GLU A 57 5.35 16.29 -3.12
C GLU A 57 4.43 15.11 -2.76
N TYR A 58 5.03 13.93 -2.52
CA TYR A 58 4.35 12.65 -2.30
C TYR A 58 4.61 12.09 -0.90
N ARG A 59 4.79 12.99 0.08
CA ARG A 59 5.04 12.54 1.45
C ARG A 59 3.81 11.87 2.08
N GLU A 60 4.08 10.96 3.00
CA GLU A 60 3.05 10.32 3.81
C GLU A 60 2.28 11.34 4.68
N GLU A 61 1.00 11.08 4.92
CA GLU A 61 0.15 11.91 5.78
C GLU A 61 0.55 11.82 7.26
N TYR A 62 1.26 10.76 7.66
CA TYR A 62 1.81 10.55 9.01
C TYR A 62 3.03 9.62 8.95
N ASP A 63 3.84 9.64 9.98
CA ASP A 63 5.02 8.80 10.09
C ASP A 63 4.59 7.35 10.35
N TYR A 64 4.62 6.52 9.30
CA TYR A 64 4.27 5.11 9.38
C TYR A 64 5.35 4.27 10.07
N TYR A 65 6.61 4.64 9.89
CA TYR A 65 7.75 3.96 10.47
C TYR A 65 8.39 4.78 11.59
N PRO A 66 9.04 4.12 12.56
CA PRO A 66 9.77 4.84 13.58
C PRO A 66 10.96 5.61 12.98
N GLU A 67 11.25 6.80 13.50
CA GLU A 67 12.40 7.60 13.09
C GLU A 67 13.71 6.80 13.24
N LYS A 68 13.82 6.03 14.32
CA LYS A 68 14.97 5.16 14.59
C LYS A 68 14.54 3.71 14.83
N TRP A 69 15.04 2.85 13.98
CA TRP A 69 14.84 1.40 14.13
C TRP A 69 15.76 0.81 15.21
N VAL A 70 15.19 -0.04 16.06
CA VAL A 70 15.91 -0.77 17.13
C VAL A 70 15.68 -2.27 17.01
N SER A 71 16.61 -3.08 17.58
CA SER A 71 16.42 -4.52 17.72
C SER A 71 15.26 -4.80 18.71
N PRO A 72 14.45 -5.86 18.50
CA PRO A 72 14.56 -6.90 17.46
C PRO A 72 13.86 -6.51 16.14
N TYR A 73 13.24 -5.33 16.04
CA TYR A 73 12.42 -4.95 14.88
C TYR A 73 13.24 -4.73 13.61
N ILE A 74 14.39 -4.08 13.75
CA ILE A 74 15.31 -3.89 12.62
C ILE A 74 15.83 -5.22 12.07
N ASP A 75 16.05 -6.19 12.95
CA ASP A 75 16.57 -7.50 12.57
C ASP A 75 15.52 -8.29 11.78
N ARG A 76 14.28 -8.31 12.28
CA ARG A 76 13.14 -8.92 11.58
C ARG A 76 12.86 -8.28 10.23
N ARG A 77 12.95 -6.94 10.15
CA ARG A 77 12.80 -6.21 8.90
C ARG A 77 13.86 -6.63 7.87
N ARG A 78 15.10 -6.74 8.30
CA ARG A 78 16.23 -7.17 7.45
C ARG A 78 16.08 -8.61 6.99
N GLU A 79 15.76 -9.51 7.90
CA GLU A 79 15.52 -10.92 7.61
C GLU A 79 14.41 -11.09 6.58
N ASN A 80 13.26 -10.46 6.79
CA ASN A 80 12.14 -10.49 5.87
C ASN A 80 12.50 -9.91 4.49
N GLY A 81 13.13 -8.75 4.45
CA GLY A 81 13.49 -8.08 3.19
C GLY A 81 14.49 -8.88 2.37
N TRP A 82 15.55 -9.37 3.00
CA TRP A 82 16.56 -10.19 2.30
C TRP A 82 16.06 -11.58 1.97
N GLY A 83 15.20 -12.17 2.80
CA GLY A 83 14.51 -13.41 2.48
C GLY A 83 13.67 -13.30 1.22
N LEU A 84 12.84 -12.24 1.11
CA LEU A 84 12.04 -11.96 -0.08
C LEU A 84 12.91 -11.78 -1.33
N TYR A 85 13.93 -10.93 -1.26
CA TYR A 85 14.80 -10.67 -2.40
C TYR A 85 15.60 -11.91 -2.80
N GLY A 86 16.03 -12.73 -1.85
CA GLY A 86 16.68 -14.01 -2.12
C GLY A 86 15.79 -14.96 -2.91
N LEU A 87 14.51 -15.09 -2.53
CA LEU A 87 13.53 -15.91 -3.27
C LEU A 87 13.27 -15.39 -4.69
N LEU A 88 13.35 -14.06 -4.88
CA LEU A 88 13.18 -13.43 -6.20
C LEU A 88 14.46 -13.40 -7.04
N GLY A 89 15.58 -13.89 -6.52
CA GLY A 89 16.87 -13.84 -7.21
C GLY A 89 17.44 -12.43 -7.35
N ILE A 90 17.03 -11.49 -6.50
CA ILE A 90 17.49 -10.10 -6.52
C ILE A 90 18.66 -9.94 -5.55
N GLN A 91 19.83 -9.57 -6.07
CA GLN A 91 21.05 -9.38 -5.29
C GLN A 91 21.14 -7.99 -4.69
N LYS A 92 21.94 -7.88 -3.60
CA LYS A 92 22.25 -6.60 -2.99
C LYS A 92 22.91 -5.66 -3.99
N GLY A 93 22.35 -4.46 -4.16
CA GLY A 93 22.86 -3.44 -5.11
C GLY A 93 22.14 -3.42 -6.46
N GLU A 94 21.31 -4.42 -6.79
CA GLU A 94 20.47 -4.41 -8.00
C GLU A 94 19.25 -3.48 -7.82
N LYS A 95 19.53 -2.17 -7.72
CA LYS A 95 18.54 -1.16 -7.36
C LYS A 95 17.33 -1.14 -8.30
N ASP A 96 17.55 -1.30 -9.59
CA ASP A 96 16.46 -1.29 -10.58
C ASP A 96 15.50 -2.46 -10.39
N LYS A 97 16.02 -3.65 -10.08
CA LYS A 97 15.19 -4.82 -9.78
C LYS A 97 14.43 -4.64 -8.47
N MET A 98 15.09 -4.06 -7.46
CA MET A 98 14.44 -3.74 -6.17
C MET A 98 13.34 -2.72 -6.37
N HIS A 99 13.57 -1.68 -7.19
CA HIS A 99 12.59 -0.68 -7.55
C HIS A 99 11.39 -1.30 -8.28
N ALA A 100 11.65 -2.12 -9.30
CA ALA A 100 10.61 -2.83 -10.05
C ALA A 100 9.76 -3.75 -9.14
N GLN A 101 10.41 -4.45 -8.20
CA GLN A 101 9.70 -5.28 -7.22
C GLN A 101 8.86 -4.43 -6.26
N HIS A 102 9.38 -3.30 -5.79
CA HIS A 102 8.64 -2.38 -4.94
C HIS A 102 7.43 -1.78 -5.66
N GLN A 103 7.55 -1.47 -6.95
CA GLN A 103 6.46 -0.96 -7.79
C GLN A 103 5.26 -1.92 -7.86
N ARG A 104 5.45 -3.24 -7.64
CA ARG A 104 4.35 -4.21 -7.62
C ARG A 104 3.30 -3.91 -6.56
N ASN A 105 3.67 -3.25 -5.46
CA ASN A 105 2.70 -2.77 -4.47
C ASN A 105 1.68 -1.83 -5.13
N PHE A 106 2.16 -0.91 -5.97
CA PHE A 106 1.31 0.06 -6.69
C PHE A 106 0.52 -0.56 -7.84
N LYS A 107 0.95 -1.73 -8.32
CA LYS A 107 0.19 -2.55 -9.29
C LYS A 107 -0.83 -3.47 -8.61
N LEU A 108 -1.00 -3.34 -7.28
CA LEU A 108 -1.84 -4.22 -6.47
C LEU A 108 -1.44 -5.70 -6.64
N PHE A 109 -0.17 -5.98 -6.86
CA PHE A 109 0.38 -7.33 -7.15
C PHE A 109 -0.35 -8.04 -8.30
N ASP A 110 -0.78 -7.29 -9.31
CA ASP A 110 -1.52 -7.77 -10.49
C ASP A 110 -2.93 -8.33 -10.17
N ALA A 111 -3.44 -8.08 -8.95
CA ALA A 111 -4.80 -8.46 -8.60
C ALA A 111 -5.82 -7.77 -9.52
N PRO A 112 -6.86 -8.47 -9.99
CA PRO A 112 -7.84 -7.91 -10.93
C PRO A 112 -8.78 -6.89 -10.27
N VAL A 113 -8.83 -6.87 -8.94
CA VAL A 113 -9.68 -5.97 -8.15
C VAL A 113 -8.85 -5.36 -7.03
N GLY A 114 -8.95 -4.04 -6.88
CA GLY A 114 -8.44 -3.30 -5.74
C GLY A 114 -9.57 -2.79 -4.85
N LEU A 115 -9.35 -2.78 -3.54
CA LEU A 115 -10.24 -2.16 -2.58
C LEU A 115 -9.52 -0.96 -1.95
N MET A 116 -10.10 0.23 -2.08
CA MET A 116 -9.56 1.43 -1.45
C MET A 116 -10.49 1.86 -0.33
N PHE A 117 -9.95 1.87 0.88
CA PHE A 117 -10.67 2.33 2.07
C PHE A 117 -10.34 3.80 2.32
N THR A 118 -11.37 4.58 2.59
CA THR A 118 -11.22 6.00 2.91
C THR A 118 -12.03 6.35 4.15
N LEU A 119 -11.61 7.40 4.84
CA LEU A 119 -12.33 8.01 5.96
C LEU A 119 -12.61 9.47 5.65
N ASP A 120 -13.62 10.01 6.31
CA ASP A 120 -13.80 11.47 6.36
C ASP A 120 -12.66 12.10 7.18
N ARG A 121 -12.15 13.26 6.73
CA ARG A 121 -11.04 13.96 7.41
C ARG A 121 -11.40 14.44 8.83
N VAL A 122 -12.69 14.55 9.15
CA VAL A 122 -13.16 14.86 10.52
C VAL A 122 -12.81 13.74 11.51
N MET A 123 -12.65 12.52 11.01
CA MET A 123 -12.21 11.38 11.83
C MET A 123 -10.70 11.50 12.09
N GLY A 124 -10.28 11.33 13.33
CA GLY A 124 -8.87 11.34 13.70
C GLY A 124 -8.08 10.22 13.02
N ARG A 125 -6.75 10.42 12.86
CA ARG A 125 -5.84 9.45 12.21
C ARG A 125 -5.89 8.05 12.82
N GLY A 126 -6.12 7.94 14.13
CA GLY A 126 -6.30 6.66 14.83
C GLY A 126 -7.52 5.85 14.37
N SER A 127 -8.43 6.43 13.59
CA SER A 127 -9.55 5.70 13.00
C SER A 127 -9.20 4.97 11.70
N LEU A 128 -7.94 5.11 11.21
CA LEU A 128 -7.43 4.40 10.03
C LEU A 128 -6.91 2.99 10.34
N VAL A 129 -6.72 2.66 11.61
CA VAL A 129 -6.17 1.38 12.08
C VAL A 129 -7.19 0.55 12.82
#